data_3412485b04aeab63ae7b9bd6dde662fe
#
_entry.id   3412485b04aeab63ae7b9bd6dde662fe
#
_cell.length_a   1.000
_cell.length_b   1.000
_cell.length_c   1.000
_cell.angle_alpha   90.00
_cell.angle_beta   90.00
_cell.angle_gamma   90.00
#
_symmetry.space_group_name_H-M   'P 1'
#
loop_
_entity.id
_entity.type
_entity.pdbx_description
1 polymer ?
#
loop_
_entity_poly.entity_id
_entity_poly.type
_entity_poly.pdbx_seq_one_letter_code
_entity_poly.pdbx_strand_id
1 'polypeptide(L)'
;MLSPEYLRRITEGSEQIAEELHQYIISEIVSRMMARIGRGEDYILTNADAWRIRTLQESGELLEDILAELSKYTKREQQELLEAFEDAGITAMNYDDKVYKAAGLSPVPLEQSPAMIRLMERNMLATMGEWKNFTRTTASAAQRLYIEQCDLAYNHVMTGAVGYTQAIKEAVNNVVSDGVTVTYPSGRKD
;
A
#
# COMPACT_ATOMS: atom_id res chain seq x y z
N MET A 1 -0.88 -21.83 23.22
CA MET A 1 -1.26 -20.44 22.94
C MET A 1 -0.06 -19.77 22.29
N LEU A 2 -0.23 -19.08 21.16
CA LEU A 2 0.85 -18.36 20.48
C LEU A 2 1.32 -17.19 21.36
N SER A 3 2.65 -16.98 21.47
CA SER A 3 3.19 -15.88 22.30
C SER A 3 3.05 -14.54 21.55
N PRO A 4 2.98 -13.39 22.26
CA PRO A 4 2.97 -12.07 21.62
C PRO A 4 4.20 -11.82 20.74
N GLU A 5 5.39 -12.32 21.16
CA GLU A 5 6.62 -12.22 20.38
C GLU A 5 6.54 -13.02 19.07
N TYR A 6 5.91 -14.18 19.11
CA TYR A 6 5.68 -14.99 17.91
C TYR A 6 4.75 -14.27 16.94
N LEU A 7 3.63 -13.74 17.43
CA LEU A 7 2.67 -12.98 16.60
C LEU A 7 3.33 -11.75 15.95
N ARG A 8 4.13 -11.00 16.71
CA ARG A 8 4.87 -9.85 16.17
C ARG A 8 5.81 -10.27 15.05
N ARG A 9 6.57 -11.37 15.21
CA ARG A 9 7.50 -11.83 14.19
C ARG A 9 6.83 -12.17 12.86
N ILE A 10 5.64 -12.75 12.86
CA ILE A 10 4.91 -13.06 11.62
C ILE A 10 4.29 -11.82 10.95
N THR A 11 4.16 -10.70 11.64
CA THR A 11 3.67 -9.43 11.05
C THR A 11 4.78 -8.48 10.61
N GLU A 12 6.02 -8.70 11.04
CA GLU A 12 7.17 -7.84 10.69
C GLU A 12 7.40 -7.75 9.16
N GLY A 13 7.21 -8.85 8.43
CA GLY A 13 7.32 -8.87 6.97
C GLY A 13 6.31 -7.97 6.29
N SER A 14 5.05 -8.03 6.71
CA SER A 14 3.96 -7.21 6.17
C SER A 14 4.15 -5.72 6.47
N GLU A 15 4.65 -5.38 7.66
CA GLU A 15 4.98 -3.99 8.03
C GLU A 15 6.08 -3.41 7.14
N GLN A 16 7.14 -4.20 6.89
CA GLN A 16 8.24 -3.79 6.00
C GLN A 16 7.74 -3.58 4.57
N ILE A 17 6.90 -4.47 4.05
CA ILE A 17 6.32 -4.35 2.72
C ILE A 17 5.47 -3.08 2.61
N ALA A 18 4.66 -2.78 3.62
CA ALA A 18 3.85 -1.57 3.65
C ALA A 18 4.71 -0.29 3.64
N GLU A 19 5.81 -0.27 4.39
CA GLU A 19 6.75 0.86 4.41
C GLU A 19 7.47 1.03 3.06
N GLU A 20 8.00 -0.04 2.47
CA GLU A 20 8.64 -0.02 1.15
C GLU A 20 7.68 0.53 0.09
N LEU A 21 6.41 0.10 0.11
CA LEU A 21 5.38 0.57 -0.79
C LEU A 21 5.06 2.05 -0.59
N HIS A 22 4.94 2.51 0.64
CA HIS A 22 4.69 3.91 0.95
C HIS A 22 5.82 4.80 0.41
N GLN A 23 7.07 4.42 0.63
CA GLN A 23 8.24 5.11 0.11
C GLN A 23 8.27 5.14 -1.42
N TYR A 24 7.91 4.04 -2.07
CA TYR A 24 7.80 3.97 -3.52
C TYR A 24 6.76 4.97 -4.06
N ILE A 25 5.56 5.00 -3.48
CA ILE A 25 4.47 5.89 -3.91
C ILE A 25 4.88 7.36 -3.79
N ILE A 26 5.45 7.76 -2.64
CA ILE A 26 5.93 9.13 -2.44
C ILE A 26 7.00 9.47 -3.48
N SER A 27 7.97 8.58 -3.69
CA SER A 27 9.05 8.76 -4.67
C SER A 27 8.51 8.98 -6.09
N GLU A 28 7.52 8.21 -6.51
CA GLU A 28 6.89 8.34 -7.83
C GLU A 28 6.14 9.66 -8.00
N ILE A 29 5.39 10.09 -6.99
CA ILE A 29 4.70 11.39 -7.00
C ILE A 29 5.72 12.52 -7.12
N VAL A 30 6.73 12.53 -6.25
CA VAL A 30 7.78 13.55 -6.22
C VAL A 30 8.56 13.59 -7.54
N SER A 31 8.94 12.44 -8.09
CA SER A 31 9.66 12.33 -9.35
C SER A 31 8.91 12.98 -10.51
N ARG A 32 7.61 12.71 -10.63
CA ARG A 32 6.77 13.31 -11.67
C ARG A 32 6.59 14.82 -11.49
N MET A 33 6.39 15.26 -10.26
CA MET A 33 6.28 16.71 -9.97
C MET A 33 7.59 17.43 -10.27
N MET A 34 8.73 16.87 -9.87
CA MET A 34 10.05 17.46 -10.13
C MET A 34 10.39 17.48 -11.63
N ALA A 35 9.96 16.48 -12.40
CA ALA A 35 10.13 16.46 -13.84
C ALA A 35 9.44 17.66 -14.53
N ARG A 36 8.38 18.22 -13.95
CA ARG A 36 7.73 19.43 -14.46
C ARG A 36 8.63 20.66 -14.38
N ILE A 37 9.49 20.78 -13.36
CA ILE A 37 10.45 21.89 -13.22
C ILE A 37 11.45 21.89 -14.39
N GLY A 38 11.93 20.72 -14.80
CA GLY A 38 12.90 20.58 -15.89
C GLY A 38 12.37 20.97 -17.28
N ARG A 39 11.05 21.10 -17.44
CA ARG A 39 10.41 21.47 -18.71
C ARG A 39 10.25 22.99 -18.90
N GLY A 40 10.52 23.80 -17.87
CA GLY A 40 10.51 25.26 -17.93
C GLY A 40 9.11 25.88 -17.83
N GLU A 41 9.10 27.22 -17.70
CA GLU A 41 7.88 28.02 -17.49
C GLU A 41 6.92 28.00 -18.69
N ASP A 42 7.44 27.84 -19.92
CA ASP A 42 6.64 27.80 -21.15
C ASP A 42 5.64 26.64 -21.19
N TYR A 43 5.86 25.64 -20.36
CA TYR A 43 5.01 24.46 -20.28
C TYR A 43 3.68 24.72 -19.58
N ILE A 44 3.55 25.80 -18.80
CA ILE A 44 2.47 25.96 -17.84
C ILE A 44 1.29 26.74 -18.36
N LEU A 45 1.55 27.77 -19.08
CA LEU A 45 0.69 28.94 -18.99
C LEU A 45 -0.10 29.22 -20.25
N THR A 46 -0.02 28.37 -21.22
CA THR A 46 -0.76 28.61 -22.46
C THR A 46 -2.25 28.34 -22.32
N ASN A 47 -2.68 27.48 -21.38
CA ASN A 47 -4.10 27.22 -21.20
C ASN A 47 -4.35 26.35 -19.93
N ALA A 48 -5.32 26.75 -19.09
CA ALA A 48 -5.79 25.97 -17.93
C ALA A 48 -6.21 24.55 -18.32
N ASP A 49 -6.85 24.38 -19.48
CA ASP A 49 -7.27 23.09 -20.00
C ASP A 49 -6.07 22.20 -20.35
N ALA A 50 -5.02 22.76 -20.95
CA ALA A 50 -3.80 22.02 -21.27
C ALA A 50 -3.08 21.54 -19.99
N TRP A 51 -3.01 22.36 -18.96
CA TRP A 51 -2.50 21.98 -17.66
C TRP A 51 -3.30 20.81 -17.06
N ARG A 52 -4.62 20.93 -17.05
CA ARG A 52 -5.52 19.93 -16.50
C ARG A 52 -5.46 18.60 -17.25
N ILE A 53 -5.48 18.64 -18.58
CA ILE A 53 -5.33 17.44 -19.42
C ILE A 53 -4.02 16.73 -19.10
N ARG A 54 -2.92 17.48 -19.02
CA ARG A 54 -1.62 16.91 -18.69
C ARG A 54 -1.56 16.31 -17.28
N THR A 55 -2.13 17.01 -16.30
CA THR A 55 -2.23 16.50 -14.93
C THR A 55 -3.00 15.18 -14.88
N LEU A 56 -4.11 15.08 -15.63
CA LEU A 56 -4.89 13.85 -15.69
C LEU A 56 -4.15 12.70 -16.38
N GLN A 57 -3.41 12.98 -17.46
CA GLN A 57 -2.58 11.98 -18.13
C GLN A 57 -1.49 11.45 -17.19
N GLU A 58 -0.71 12.33 -16.60
CA GLU A 58 0.36 11.95 -15.67
C GLU A 58 -0.16 11.22 -14.43
N SER A 59 -1.36 11.59 -13.95
CA SER A 59 -2.00 10.87 -12.83
C SER A 59 -2.50 9.49 -13.23
N GLY A 60 -2.90 9.29 -14.48
CA GLY A 60 -3.24 7.97 -15.03
C GLY A 60 -2.02 7.06 -15.13
N GLU A 61 -0.92 7.57 -15.66
CA GLU A 61 0.37 6.86 -15.73
C GLU A 61 0.87 6.51 -14.31
N LEU A 62 0.78 7.44 -13.37
CA LEU A 62 1.11 7.20 -11.97
C LEU A 62 0.28 6.08 -11.36
N LEU A 63 -1.03 6.08 -11.61
CA LEU A 63 -1.94 5.04 -11.13
C LEU A 63 -1.54 3.66 -11.67
N GLU A 64 -1.23 3.57 -12.96
CA GLU A 64 -0.80 2.31 -13.61
C GLU A 64 0.50 1.79 -13.02
N ASP A 65 1.49 2.66 -12.80
CA ASP A 65 2.78 2.28 -12.21
C ASP A 65 2.64 1.83 -10.75
N ILE A 66 1.84 2.54 -9.96
CA ILE A 66 1.53 2.14 -8.58
C ILE A 66 0.81 0.78 -8.56
N LEU A 67 -0.17 0.56 -9.43
CA LEU A 67 -0.89 -0.72 -9.50
C LEU A 67 0.03 -1.87 -9.94
N ALA A 68 0.95 -1.62 -10.87
CA ALA A 68 1.93 -2.61 -11.30
C ALA A 68 2.88 -3.00 -10.15
N GLU A 69 3.36 -2.01 -9.40
CA GLU A 69 4.23 -2.26 -8.25
C GLU A 69 3.48 -2.97 -7.12
N LEU A 70 2.28 -2.50 -6.76
CA LEU A 70 1.40 -3.15 -5.80
C LEU A 70 1.12 -4.62 -6.15
N SER A 71 1.04 -4.95 -7.43
CA SER A 71 0.87 -6.34 -7.86
C SER A 71 2.08 -7.22 -7.51
N LYS A 72 3.29 -6.66 -7.52
CA LYS A 72 4.51 -7.38 -7.10
C LYS A 72 4.52 -7.59 -5.59
N TYR A 73 4.23 -6.54 -4.84
CA TYR A 73 4.14 -6.60 -3.38
C TYR A 73 3.03 -7.55 -2.92
N THR A 74 1.88 -7.54 -3.56
CA THR A 74 0.78 -8.47 -3.24
C THR A 74 1.19 -9.93 -3.41
N LYS A 75 1.99 -10.26 -4.43
CA LYS A 75 2.49 -11.64 -4.61
C LYS A 75 3.46 -12.04 -3.52
N ARG A 76 4.37 -11.16 -3.14
CA ARG A 76 5.31 -11.36 -2.02
C ARG A 76 4.56 -11.55 -0.71
N GLU A 77 3.61 -10.68 -0.42
CA GLU A 77 2.77 -10.74 0.77
C GLU A 77 1.95 -12.03 0.86
N GLN A 78 1.38 -12.47 -0.26
CA GLN A 78 0.65 -13.74 -0.32
C GLN A 78 1.53 -14.92 0.08
N GLN A 79 2.78 -14.94 -0.35
CA GLN A 79 3.71 -16.00 0.01
C GLN A 79 4.10 -15.93 1.49
N GLU A 80 4.44 -14.74 2.01
CA GLU A 80 4.77 -14.53 3.42
C GLU A 80 3.61 -14.88 4.36
N LEU A 81 2.37 -14.52 3.97
CA LEU A 81 1.17 -14.91 4.70
C LEU A 81 0.93 -16.41 4.70
N LEU A 82 1.13 -17.07 3.56
CA LEU A 82 0.98 -18.53 3.47
C LEU A 82 1.96 -19.22 4.42
N GLU A 83 3.24 -18.83 4.36
CA GLU A 83 4.29 -19.36 5.24
C GLU A 83 3.97 -19.09 6.73
N ALA A 84 3.47 -17.88 7.05
CA ALA A 84 3.06 -17.54 8.41
C ALA A 84 1.86 -18.35 8.90
N PHE A 85 0.87 -18.61 8.07
CA PHE A 85 -0.28 -19.45 8.42
C PHE A 85 0.12 -20.91 8.59
N GLU A 86 0.99 -21.46 7.74
CA GLU A 86 1.53 -22.80 7.86
C GLU A 86 2.32 -22.96 9.17
N ASP A 87 3.24 -22.04 9.47
CA ASP A 87 4.04 -22.07 10.69
C ASP A 87 3.18 -21.92 11.96
N ALA A 88 2.18 -21.04 11.93
CA ALA A 88 1.22 -20.88 13.02
C ALA A 88 0.37 -22.13 13.23
N GLY A 89 -0.05 -22.78 12.15
CA GLY A 89 -0.80 -24.04 12.19
C GLY A 89 0.02 -25.17 12.80
N ILE A 90 1.26 -25.35 12.34
CA ILE A 90 2.22 -26.34 12.88
C ILE A 90 2.49 -26.06 14.36
N THR A 91 2.73 -24.81 14.75
CA THR A 91 3.02 -24.43 16.16
C THR A 91 1.82 -24.70 17.06
N ALA A 92 0.60 -24.39 16.61
CA ALA A 92 -0.63 -24.68 17.36
C ALA A 92 -0.84 -26.19 17.55
N MET A 93 -0.66 -26.96 16.48
CA MET A 93 -0.81 -28.44 16.54
C MET A 93 0.25 -29.10 17.40
N ASN A 94 1.50 -28.63 17.36
CA ASN A 94 2.56 -29.14 18.24
C ASN A 94 2.23 -28.94 19.73
N TYR A 95 1.46 -27.89 20.07
CA TYR A 95 0.95 -27.73 21.43
C TYR A 95 -0.16 -28.76 21.74
N ASP A 96 -1.12 -28.92 20.83
CA ASP A 96 -2.22 -29.87 20.99
C ASP A 96 -1.71 -31.30 21.03
N ASP A 97 -0.71 -31.65 20.23
CA ASP A 97 -0.03 -32.94 20.23
C ASP A 97 0.49 -33.35 21.61
N LYS A 98 1.07 -32.40 22.35
CA LYS A 98 1.54 -32.64 23.72
C LYS A 98 0.37 -32.98 24.66
N VAL A 99 -0.76 -32.29 24.49
CA VAL A 99 -1.96 -32.54 25.29
C VAL A 99 -2.59 -33.91 24.94
N TYR A 100 -2.70 -34.22 23.65
CA TYR A 100 -3.22 -35.54 23.18
C TYR A 100 -2.35 -36.68 23.66
N LYS A 101 -1.02 -36.59 23.53
CA LYS A 101 -0.09 -37.59 24.03
C LYS A 101 -0.18 -37.78 25.54
N ALA A 102 -0.33 -36.67 26.30
CA ALA A 102 -0.52 -36.76 27.75
C ALA A 102 -1.83 -37.43 28.15
N ALA A 103 -2.85 -37.32 27.30
CA ALA A 103 -4.15 -38.01 27.48
C ALA A 103 -4.17 -39.44 26.92
N GLY A 104 -3.05 -39.95 26.37
CA GLY A 104 -2.97 -41.29 25.78
C GLY A 104 -3.64 -41.38 24.41
N LEU A 105 -3.90 -40.28 23.74
CA LEU A 105 -4.50 -40.20 22.41
C LEU A 105 -3.43 -39.96 21.33
N SER A 106 -3.75 -40.44 20.11
CA SER A 106 -2.87 -40.18 18.96
C SER A 106 -3.20 -38.81 18.34
N PRO A 107 -2.21 -37.91 18.16
CA PRO A 107 -2.45 -36.65 17.47
C PRO A 107 -2.75 -36.84 15.99
N VAL A 108 -3.54 -35.94 15.42
CA VAL A 108 -3.87 -35.90 13.99
C VAL A 108 -2.98 -34.86 13.30
N PRO A 109 -2.14 -35.24 12.32
CA PRO A 109 -1.33 -34.30 11.57
C PRO A 109 -2.17 -33.21 10.87
N LEU A 110 -1.61 -32.02 10.68
CA LEU A 110 -2.29 -30.88 10.05
C LEU A 110 -2.88 -31.25 8.68
N GLU A 111 -2.09 -31.95 7.88
CA GLU A 111 -2.47 -32.36 6.51
C GLU A 111 -3.67 -33.37 6.51
N GLN A 112 -3.94 -33.99 7.65
CA GLN A 112 -5.05 -34.94 7.84
C GLN A 112 -6.25 -34.32 8.57
N SER A 113 -6.19 -32.99 8.88
CA SER A 113 -7.30 -32.28 9.52
C SER A 113 -8.07 -31.39 8.53
N PRO A 114 -9.15 -31.88 7.88
CA PRO A 114 -9.90 -31.12 6.89
C PRO A 114 -10.55 -29.85 7.47
N ALA A 115 -10.80 -29.83 8.77
CA ALA A 115 -11.35 -28.64 9.44
C ALA A 115 -10.32 -27.52 9.56
N MET A 116 -9.08 -27.85 9.90
CA MET A 116 -7.99 -26.87 10.02
C MET A 116 -7.58 -26.35 8.65
N ILE A 117 -7.44 -27.22 7.64
CA ILE A 117 -7.16 -26.80 6.26
C ILE A 117 -8.21 -25.81 5.77
N ARG A 118 -9.50 -26.10 5.92
CA ARG A 118 -10.58 -25.16 5.51
C ARG A 118 -10.56 -23.86 6.30
N LEU A 119 -10.15 -23.86 7.56
CA LEU A 119 -10.01 -22.65 8.36
C LEU A 119 -8.90 -21.76 7.83
N MET A 120 -7.73 -22.36 7.53
CA MET A 120 -6.57 -21.67 6.96
C MET A 120 -6.91 -21.08 5.59
N GLU A 121 -7.51 -21.86 4.69
CA GLU A 121 -7.94 -21.39 3.36
C GLU A 121 -8.91 -20.20 3.46
N ARG A 122 -9.90 -20.29 4.34
CA ARG A 122 -10.87 -19.21 4.54
C ARG A 122 -10.21 -17.94 5.07
N ASN A 123 -9.31 -18.06 6.03
CA ASN A 123 -8.61 -16.89 6.60
C ASN A 123 -7.69 -16.26 5.55
N MET A 124 -6.97 -17.07 4.76
CA MET A 124 -6.14 -16.59 3.67
C MET A 124 -6.96 -15.82 2.62
N LEU A 125 -8.10 -16.38 2.19
CA LEU A 125 -8.98 -15.70 1.23
C LEU A 125 -9.54 -14.38 1.76
N ALA A 126 -9.89 -14.32 3.05
CA ALA A 126 -10.34 -13.08 3.69
C ALA A 126 -9.22 -12.02 3.69
N THR A 127 -8.02 -12.39 4.11
CA THR A 127 -6.86 -11.49 4.14
C THR A 127 -6.49 -10.99 2.74
N MET A 128 -6.53 -11.85 1.72
CA MET A 128 -6.30 -11.44 0.32
C MET A 128 -7.37 -10.46 -0.19
N GLY A 129 -8.61 -10.59 0.26
CA GLY A 129 -9.69 -9.64 -0.04
C GLY A 129 -9.42 -8.25 0.53
N GLU A 130 -8.95 -8.17 1.77
CA GLU A 130 -8.55 -6.92 2.42
C GLU A 130 -7.36 -6.28 1.70
N TRP A 131 -6.34 -7.05 1.32
CA TRP A 131 -5.21 -6.58 0.53
C TRP A 131 -5.62 -5.98 -0.82
N LYS A 132 -6.53 -6.61 -1.53
CA LYS A 132 -7.03 -6.08 -2.80
C LYS A 132 -7.75 -4.75 -2.61
N ASN A 133 -8.50 -4.60 -1.55
CA ASN A 133 -9.14 -3.34 -1.17
C ASN A 133 -8.11 -2.27 -0.81
N PHE A 134 -7.13 -2.60 0.01
CA PHE A 134 -6.02 -1.73 0.39
C PHE A 134 -5.29 -1.20 -0.86
N THR A 135 -4.86 -2.11 -1.75
CA THR A 135 -4.17 -1.78 -3.00
C THR A 135 -4.93 -0.73 -3.83
N ARG A 136 -6.21 -0.99 -4.06
CA ARG A 136 -7.06 -0.13 -4.87
C ARG A 136 -7.28 1.24 -4.24
N THR A 137 -7.50 1.27 -2.93
CA THR A 137 -7.75 2.49 -2.17
C THR A 137 -6.49 3.35 -2.09
N THR A 138 -5.33 2.74 -1.86
CA THR A 138 -4.03 3.41 -1.79
C THR A 138 -3.63 4.02 -3.14
N ALA A 139 -3.76 3.26 -4.24
CA ALA A 139 -3.46 3.78 -5.57
C ALA A 139 -4.37 4.96 -5.96
N SER A 140 -5.65 4.89 -5.62
CA SER A 140 -6.60 6.00 -5.85
C SER A 140 -6.32 7.21 -4.95
N ALA A 141 -5.85 7.01 -3.73
CA ALA A 141 -5.45 8.09 -2.83
C ALA A 141 -4.21 8.81 -3.36
N ALA A 142 -3.20 8.07 -3.81
CA ALA A 142 -1.99 8.62 -4.42
C ALA A 142 -2.30 9.44 -5.69
N GLN A 143 -3.18 8.93 -6.55
CA GLN A 143 -3.63 9.65 -7.74
C GLN A 143 -4.31 10.97 -7.40
N ARG A 144 -5.22 10.96 -6.42
CA ARG A 144 -5.90 12.17 -5.96
C ARG A 144 -4.92 13.19 -5.39
N LEU A 145 -4.01 12.74 -4.52
CA LEU A 145 -2.98 13.62 -3.93
C LEU A 145 -2.15 14.30 -5.02
N TYR A 146 -1.72 13.55 -6.05
CA TYR A 146 -0.99 14.11 -7.18
C TYR A 146 -1.78 15.21 -7.89
N ILE A 147 -3.06 14.96 -8.20
CA ILE A 147 -3.93 15.93 -8.87
C ILE A 147 -4.11 17.18 -8.00
N GLU A 148 -4.42 17.01 -6.71
CA GLU A 148 -4.63 18.11 -5.76
C GLU A 148 -3.38 19.00 -5.62
N GLN A 149 -2.21 18.41 -5.54
CA GLN A 149 -0.96 19.16 -5.43
C GLN A 149 -0.60 19.89 -6.74
N CYS A 150 -0.89 19.29 -7.89
CA CYS A 150 -0.74 19.95 -9.19
C CYS A 150 -1.70 21.14 -9.34
N ASP A 151 -2.96 20.98 -8.93
CA ASP A 151 -3.96 22.04 -8.98
C ASP A 151 -3.62 23.18 -8.01
N LEU A 152 -3.10 22.87 -6.82
CA LEU A 152 -2.60 23.85 -5.86
C LEU A 152 -1.44 24.65 -6.45
N ALA A 153 -0.44 23.98 -7.03
CA ALA A 153 0.69 24.63 -7.68
C ALA A 153 0.24 25.55 -8.83
N TYR A 154 -0.70 25.09 -9.66
CA TYR A 154 -1.28 25.91 -10.73
C TYR A 154 -1.95 27.17 -10.18
N ASN A 155 -2.78 27.04 -9.17
CA ASN A 155 -3.47 28.18 -8.55
C ASN A 155 -2.51 29.19 -7.95
N HIS A 156 -1.43 28.76 -7.29
CA HIS A 156 -0.40 29.65 -6.74
C HIS A 156 0.31 30.44 -7.83
N VAL A 157 0.59 29.82 -8.96
CA VAL A 157 1.19 30.52 -10.12
C VAL A 157 0.20 31.50 -10.75
N MET A 158 -1.04 31.08 -11.01
CA MET A 158 -2.06 31.89 -11.67
C MET A 158 -2.51 33.09 -10.85
N THR A 159 -2.47 33.00 -9.54
CA THR A 159 -2.73 34.15 -8.63
C THR A 159 -1.52 35.05 -8.45
N GLY A 160 -0.36 34.70 -9.01
CA GLY A 160 0.88 35.44 -8.82
C GLY A 160 1.47 35.36 -7.42
N ALA A 161 1.02 34.42 -6.60
CA ALA A 161 1.48 34.22 -5.23
C ALA A 161 2.97 33.83 -5.19
N VAL A 162 3.38 32.92 -6.07
CA VAL A 162 4.76 32.45 -6.21
C VAL A 162 5.09 32.12 -7.67
N GLY A 163 6.39 32.07 -7.98
CA GLY A 163 6.85 31.58 -9.29
C GLY A 163 6.68 30.06 -9.42
N TYR A 164 6.68 29.59 -10.67
CA TYR A 164 6.39 28.18 -11.01
C TYR A 164 7.26 27.16 -10.26
N THR A 165 8.57 27.34 -10.35
CA THR A 165 9.51 26.43 -9.67
C THR A 165 9.25 26.36 -8.16
N GLN A 166 8.89 27.50 -7.56
CA GLN A 166 8.59 27.56 -6.14
C GLN A 166 7.27 26.86 -5.83
N ALA A 167 6.23 27.07 -6.65
CA ALA A 167 4.93 26.40 -6.48
C ALA A 167 5.05 24.87 -6.53
N ILE A 168 5.84 24.35 -7.49
CA ILE A 168 6.08 22.90 -7.56
C ILE A 168 6.88 22.41 -6.35
N LYS A 169 7.90 23.14 -5.89
CA LYS A 169 8.66 22.74 -4.69
C LYS A 169 7.78 22.72 -3.43
N GLU A 170 6.87 23.67 -3.29
CA GLU A 170 5.91 23.70 -2.18
C GLU A 170 4.98 22.49 -2.24
N ALA A 171 4.45 22.17 -3.41
CA ALA A 171 3.62 20.98 -3.60
C ALA A 171 4.38 19.66 -3.30
N VAL A 172 5.65 19.56 -3.73
CA VAL A 172 6.52 18.43 -3.38
C VAL A 172 6.73 18.34 -1.86
N ASN A 173 6.99 19.46 -1.19
CA ASN A 173 7.16 19.47 0.26
C ASN A 173 5.89 19.02 0.99
N ASN A 174 4.70 19.39 0.51
CA ASN A 174 3.44 18.92 1.08
C ASN A 174 3.32 17.38 0.95
N VAL A 175 3.64 16.82 -0.22
CA VAL A 175 3.64 15.36 -0.43
C VAL A 175 4.58 14.65 0.54
N VAL A 176 5.79 15.17 0.73
CA VAL A 176 6.80 14.56 1.60
C VAL A 176 6.42 14.69 3.08
N SER A 177 5.82 15.82 3.48
CA SER A 177 5.46 16.09 4.88
C SER A 177 4.19 15.35 5.31
N ASP A 178 3.17 15.36 4.45
CA ASP A 178 1.84 14.86 4.81
C ASP A 178 1.65 13.38 4.43
N GLY A 179 2.46 12.89 3.49
CA GLY A 179 2.35 11.54 2.97
C GLY A 179 1.05 11.28 2.21
N VAL A 180 0.76 10.01 1.96
CA VAL A 180 -0.49 9.57 1.33
C VAL A 180 -1.45 9.06 2.40
N THR A 181 -2.47 9.83 2.71
CA THR A 181 -3.51 9.41 3.65
C THR A 181 -4.57 8.59 2.94
N VAL A 182 -4.79 7.36 3.40
CA VAL A 182 -5.80 6.44 2.90
C VAL A 182 -7.01 6.47 3.82
N THR A 183 -8.19 6.76 3.27
CA THR A 183 -9.46 6.69 4.01
C THR A 183 -10.27 5.50 3.50
N TYR A 184 -10.53 4.55 4.37
CA TYR A 184 -11.33 3.37 4.06
C TYR A 184 -12.83 3.66 4.13
N PRO A 185 -13.67 2.84 3.47
CA PRO A 185 -15.13 2.97 3.54
C PRO A 185 -15.70 2.90 4.98
N SER A 186 -14.96 2.28 5.90
CA SER A 186 -15.27 2.25 7.34
C SER A 186 -15.05 3.59 8.05
N GLY A 187 -14.48 4.59 7.37
CA GLY A 187 -14.07 5.87 7.97
C GLY A 187 -12.72 5.84 8.69
N ARG A 188 -12.05 4.69 8.72
CA ARG A 188 -10.66 4.57 9.23
C ARG A 188 -9.71 5.32 8.29
N LYS A 189 -8.70 5.98 8.86
CA LYS A 189 -7.59 6.64 8.15
C LYS A 189 -6.29 5.96 8.56
N ASP A 190 -5.45 5.69 7.60
CA ASP A 190 -4.07 5.23 7.76
C ASP A 190 -3.15 6.15 6.98
#